data_b1ba93a928ae47a1b7466406f1a6736e
#
_entry.id   b1ba93a928ae47a1b7466406f1a6736e
#
_cell.length_a   1.000
_cell.length_b   1.000
_cell.length_c   1.000
_cell.angle_alpha   90.00
_cell.angle_beta   90.00
_cell.angle_gamma   90.00
#
_symmetry.space_group_name_H-M   'P 1'
#
loop_
_entity.id
_entity.type
_entity.pdbx_description
1 polymer ?
#
loop_
_entity_poly.entity_id
_entity_poly.type
_entity_poly.pdbx_seq_one_letter_code
_entity_poly.pdbx_strand_id
1 'polypeptide(L)'
;MSSRLFRLRGIRTAFVALASFALPLAAASSFSRSASADAPNVPPPLTRLPKLTAEKTMLANGLEVILDEDHRTPIVTVNIWYHVGSKDEPERRNGFAHLFEHVMFQGSKHVPEDTYFKFLERAGATSINGTTNTDRTNYFETVPANQLELALWLESDRMGFLLDHADQKTFESQREVVKNERRQNYENAPYGLVGQYIREQLFPQAHPYHRLTIGTPADLDAATLEDVRAFFRKNYVPNNATLVISGDFDRKKALALVEKYFGPIPRGPDVPRQKQVPVPRSGETRIEVEAGVELPRVYVDWVTPPMFAPGDGELDLLAHVLASGKTSRLYKRLVYDLQIAQSVSANQASMELGSVFEIVATAKPGHDAQELLRVIDEELAKLRKDGIAEAELARAKMSIVASSVFEIERSSARANRLNSYNHYTGDPSFLSKDIERTTKATTESVASAARTLLPEKDRVVALVSAKQGAPIAGTVVNVTKGGAK
;
A
#
# COMPACT_ATOMS: atom_id res chain seq x y z
N MET A 1 4.18 28.47 47.79
CA MET A 1 4.85 29.74 47.53
C MET A 1 5.38 29.64 46.10
N SER A 2 4.98 30.36 45.18
CA SER A 2 4.59 31.67 44.77
C SER A 2 3.95 31.57 43.38
N SER A 3 2.75 32.13 43.31
CA SER A 3 1.96 32.32 42.09
C SER A 3 2.59 33.39 41.18
N ARG A 4 2.55 33.24 39.86
CA ARG A 4 2.56 34.36 38.92
C ARG A 4 1.44 34.20 37.90
N LEU A 5 0.46 35.05 38.02
CA LEU A 5 -0.59 35.39 37.06
C LEU A 5 0.04 36.06 35.82
N PHE A 6 -0.41 35.65 34.62
CA PHE A 6 -0.26 36.44 33.41
C PHE A 6 -1.59 36.97 32.94
N ARG A 7 -1.66 38.28 32.79
CA ARG A 7 -2.84 39.10 32.47
C ARG A 7 -3.17 38.98 30.96
N LEU A 8 -4.45 38.77 30.71
CA LEU A 8 -5.08 38.98 29.40
C LEU A 8 -5.10 40.47 29.03
N ARG A 9 -4.65 40.80 27.83
CA ARG A 9 -4.89 42.10 27.18
C ARG A 9 -5.90 41.91 26.06
N GLY A 10 -6.96 42.74 26.13
CA GLY A 10 -8.13 42.70 25.28
C GLY A 10 -7.86 43.12 23.81
N ILE A 11 -8.62 42.54 22.92
CA ILE A 11 -8.72 42.93 21.53
C ILE A 11 -10.00 43.74 21.36
N ARG A 12 -9.82 44.96 20.86
CA ARG A 12 -10.90 45.94 20.60
C ARG A 12 -11.68 45.52 19.36
N THR A 13 -12.97 45.45 19.50
CA THR A 13 -13.96 45.29 18.42
C THR A 13 -14.04 46.59 17.60
N ALA A 14 -13.82 46.51 16.28
CA ALA A 14 -14.10 47.60 15.34
C ALA A 14 -15.43 47.32 14.65
N PHE A 15 -16.38 48.20 14.86
CA PHE A 15 -17.66 48.27 14.12
C PHE A 15 -17.40 48.86 12.74
N VAL A 16 -17.83 48.14 11.68
CA VAL A 16 -17.93 48.70 10.32
C VAL A 16 -19.40 48.90 9.98
N ALA A 17 -19.72 50.16 9.68
CA ALA A 17 -21.04 50.60 9.34
C ALA A 17 -21.47 50.12 7.95
N LEU A 18 -22.68 49.58 7.84
CA LEU A 18 -23.35 49.31 6.55
C LEU A 18 -23.84 50.67 5.93
N ALA A 19 -23.33 50.97 4.75
CA ALA A 19 -23.90 51.98 3.87
C ALA A 19 -24.79 51.28 2.84
N SER A 20 -26.11 51.59 2.91
CA SER A 20 -27.12 51.11 1.96
C SER A 20 -27.03 51.91 0.66
N PHE A 21 -26.67 51.27 -0.45
CA PHE A 21 -26.84 51.85 -1.80
C PHE A 21 -28.03 51.20 -2.49
N ALA A 22 -29.06 51.99 -2.77
CA ALA A 22 -30.19 51.63 -3.62
C ALA A 22 -29.78 51.79 -5.09
N LEU A 23 -29.92 50.75 -5.89
CA LEU A 23 -29.78 50.75 -7.36
C LEU A 23 -31.15 50.47 -8.02
N PRO A 24 -31.45 51.11 -9.13
CA PRO A 24 -32.78 51.06 -9.75
C PRO A 24 -33.00 49.77 -10.56
N LEU A 25 -34.25 49.30 -10.53
CA LEU A 25 -34.76 48.24 -11.40
C LEU A 25 -34.61 48.65 -12.90
N ALA A 26 -33.81 47.91 -13.66
CA ALA A 26 -33.82 47.93 -15.11
C ALA A 26 -34.29 46.55 -15.62
N ALA A 27 -35.14 46.64 -16.65
CA ALA A 27 -35.96 45.59 -17.22
C ALA A 27 -35.21 44.28 -17.54
N ALA A 28 -35.78 43.18 -17.12
CA ALA A 28 -35.37 41.83 -17.53
C ALA A 28 -35.87 41.54 -18.95
N SER A 29 -34.95 41.56 -19.92
CA SER A 29 -35.16 40.91 -21.23
C SER A 29 -34.73 39.44 -21.09
N SER A 30 -35.73 38.55 -21.23
CA SER A 30 -35.60 37.11 -21.23
C SER A 30 -34.73 36.64 -22.38
N PHE A 31 -33.47 36.31 -22.10
CA PHE A 31 -32.65 35.45 -22.96
C PHE A 31 -32.81 33.99 -22.50
N SER A 32 -33.76 33.28 -23.14
CA SER A 32 -33.76 31.81 -23.11
C SER A 32 -32.54 31.32 -23.90
N ARG A 33 -31.42 31.15 -23.24
CA ARG A 33 -30.35 30.30 -23.76
C ARG A 33 -30.67 28.86 -23.40
N SER A 34 -31.08 28.10 -24.42
CA SER A 34 -31.02 26.63 -24.35
C SER A 34 -29.58 26.26 -24.00
N ALA A 35 -29.36 25.82 -22.75
CA ALA A 35 -28.12 25.15 -22.37
C ALA A 35 -28.16 23.80 -23.09
N SER A 36 -27.56 23.70 -24.27
CA SER A 36 -27.08 22.42 -24.76
C SER A 36 -26.10 21.94 -23.70
N ALA A 37 -26.40 20.80 -23.08
CA ALA A 37 -25.46 20.13 -22.26
C ALA A 37 -24.27 19.74 -23.16
N ASP A 38 -23.22 20.56 -23.13
CA ASP A 38 -21.97 20.20 -23.78
C ASP A 38 -21.56 18.82 -23.26
N ALA A 39 -21.29 17.91 -24.17
CA ALA A 39 -20.70 16.63 -23.84
C ALA A 39 -19.49 16.89 -22.94
N PRO A 40 -19.27 16.07 -21.89
CA PRO A 40 -18.17 16.31 -20.98
C PRO A 40 -16.88 16.43 -21.79
N ASN A 41 -16.19 17.56 -21.60
CA ASN A 41 -14.91 17.84 -22.25
C ASN A 41 -13.90 16.78 -21.82
N VAL A 42 -13.87 15.65 -22.54
CA VAL A 42 -12.92 14.57 -22.33
C VAL A 42 -11.58 15.14 -22.78
N PRO A 43 -10.61 15.33 -21.89
CA PRO A 43 -9.30 15.80 -22.28
C PRO A 43 -8.74 14.88 -23.38
N PRO A 44 -8.00 15.43 -24.33
CA PRO A 44 -7.39 14.61 -25.38
C PRO A 44 -6.54 13.51 -24.73
N PRO A 45 -6.52 12.29 -25.32
CA PRO A 45 -5.68 11.23 -24.81
C PRO A 45 -4.23 11.72 -24.73
N LEU A 46 -3.50 11.31 -23.68
CA LEU A 46 -2.09 11.63 -23.52
C LEU A 46 -1.36 11.24 -24.82
N THR A 47 -0.97 12.22 -25.59
CA THR A 47 -0.33 12.02 -26.89
C THR A 47 1.08 11.42 -26.77
N ARG A 48 1.65 11.42 -25.55
CA ARG A 48 2.94 10.83 -25.24
C ARG A 48 2.94 10.31 -23.81
N LEU A 49 3.04 8.98 -23.68
CA LEU A 49 3.21 8.35 -22.36
C LEU A 49 4.60 8.66 -21.82
N PRO A 50 4.75 8.92 -20.52
CA PRO A 50 6.06 9.07 -19.88
C PRO A 50 6.81 7.75 -19.98
N LYS A 51 8.13 7.83 -20.17
CA LYS A 51 9.02 6.68 -20.16
C LYS A 51 9.91 6.76 -18.93
N LEU A 52 10.06 5.68 -18.22
CA LEU A 52 11.16 5.49 -17.28
C LEU A 52 12.34 4.94 -18.09
N THR A 53 13.43 5.71 -18.19
CA THR A 53 14.64 5.32 -18.91
C THR A 53 15.70 4.91 -17.90
N ALA A 54 15.51 3.74 -17.30
CA ALA A 54 16.46 3.20 -16.35
C ALA A 54 17.38 2.18 -17.01
N GLU A 55 18.64 2.16 -16.62
CA GLU A 55 19.61 1.15 -17.04
C GLU A 55 19.74 0.10 -15.95
N LYS A 56 19.55 -1.17 -16.34
CA LYS A 56 19.72 -2.32 -15.44
C LYS A 56 21.03 -3.03 -15.72
N THR A 57 21.81 -3.26 -14.70
CA THR A 57 23.03 -4.08 -14.73
C THR A 57 23.02 -5.06 -13.55
N MET A 58 23.96 -6.01 -13.57
CA MET A 58 24.13 -7.00 -12.50
C MET A 58 25.59 -7.06 -12.09
N LEU A 59 25.89 -7.00 -10.79
CA LEU A 59 27.23 -7.23 -10.27
C LEU A 59 27.60 -8.70 -10.29
N ALA A 60 28.90 -9.00 -10.18
CA ALA A 60 29.41 -10.39 -10.18
C ALA A 60 28.82 -11.25 -9.04
N ASN A 61 28.44 -10.63 -7.91
CA ASN A 61 27.81 -11.31 -6.78
C ASN A 61 26.29 -11.49 -6.95
N GLY A 62 25.71 -11.04 -8.07
CA GLY A 62 24.31 -11.20 -8.40
C GLY A 62 23.39 -10.08 -7.97
N LEU A 63 23.89 -8.99 -7.38
CA LEU A 63 23.09 -7.80 -7.06
C LEU A 63 22.63 -7.15 -8.37
N GLU A 64 21.30 -7.00 -8.52
CA GLU A 64 20.73 -6.21 -9.60
C GLU A 64 20.80 -4.70 -9.24
N VAL A 65 21.31 -3.90 -10.17
CA VAL A 65 21.46 -2.45 -10.02
C VAL A 65 20.69 -1.74 -11.12
N ILE A 66 19.83 -0.82 -10.75
CA ILE A 66 19.03 -0.01 -11.68
C ILE A 66 19.35 1.46 -11.45
N LEU A 67 19.79 2.14 -12.50
CA LEU A 67 20.21 3.55 -12.48
C LEU A 67 19.23 4.40 -13.28
N ASP A 68 18.57 5.34 -12.60
CA ASP A 68 17.63 6.34 -13.16
C ASP A 68 18.16 7.76 -12.92
N GLU A 69 18.98 8.23 -13.86
CA GLU A 69 19.65 9.53 -13.80
C GLU A 69 18.70 10.66 -14.16
N ASP A 70 18.54 11.63 -13.24
CA ASP A 70 17.64 12.78 -13.38
C ASP A 70 18.19 14.02 -12.65
N HIS A 71 18.68 14.97 -13.42
CA HIS A 71 19.33 16.20 -12.92
C HIS A 71 18.38 17.38 -12.62
N ARG A 72 17.05 17.16 -12.59
CA ARG A 72 16.08 18.24 -12.36
C ARG A 72 16.15 18.83 -10.96
N THR A 73 16.59 18.05 -9.97
CA THR A 73 16.74 18.47 -8.58
C THR A 73 18.02 17.86 -8.00
N PRO A 74 18.79 18.60 -7.15
CA PRO A 74 20.08 18.12 -6.62
C PRO A 74 19.92 17.13 -5.45
N ILE A 75 19.08 16.12 -5.63
CA ILE A 75 18.81 15.04 -4.67
C ILE A 75 18.90 13.69 -5.35
N VAL A 76 19.24 12.68 -4.58
CA VAL A 76 19.27 11.29 -5.05
C VAL A 76 18.59 10.38 -4.03
N THR A 77 17.81 9.43 -4.52
CA THR A 77 17.19 8.37 -3.72
C THR A 77 17.94 7.06 -3.95
N VAL A 78 18.32 6.43 -2.86
CA VAL A 78 18.76 5.03 -2.81
C VAL A 78 17.60 4.21 -2.28
N ASN A 79 17.22 3.13 -2.97
CA ASN A 79 16.14 2.23 -2.56
C ASN A 79 16.52 0.80 -2.88
N ILE A 80 16.75 0.01 -1.83
CA ILE A 80 17.08 -1.40 -1.98
C ILE A 80 15.88 -2.27 -1.61
N TRP A 81 15.50 -3.18 -2.51
CA TRP A 81 14.48 -4.20 -2.27
C TRP A 81 15.15 -5.55 -2.07
N TYR A 82 14.91 -6.16 -0.92
CA TYR A 82 15.15 -7.59 -0.71
C TYR A 82 13.91 -8.36 -1.10
N HIS A 83 14.07 -9.36 -1.96
CA HIS A 83 12.98 -10.18 -2.49
C HIS A 83 12.51 -11.21 -1.46
N VAL A 84 12.21 -10.75 -0.28
CA VAL A 84 11.77 -11.51 0.87
C VAL A 84 10.73 -10.72 1.65
N GLY A 85 9.57 -11.31 1.90
CA GLY A 85 8.49 -10.76 2.70
C GLY A 85 7.92 -11.81 3.64
N SER A 86 6.75 -11.53 4.24
CA SER A 86 6.17 -12.49 5.18
C SER A 86 5.73 -13.81 4.51
N LYS A 87 5.58 -13.87 3.19
CA LYS A 87 5.34 -15.13 2.47
C LYS A 87 6.51 -16.12 2.54
N ASP A 88 7.72 -15.63 2.77
CA ASP A 88 8.95 -16.42 2.76
C ASP A 88 9.37 -16.91 4.15
N GLU A 89 8.57 -16.60 5.17
CA GLU A 89 8.82 -16.96 6.55
C GLU A 89 8.65 -18.48 6.78
N PRO A 90 9.54 -19.10 7.59
CA PRO A 90 9.35 -20.48 7.98
C PRO A 90 8.05 -20.68 8.76
N GLU A 91 7.54 -21.92 8.76
CA GLU A 91 6.38 -22.27 9.57
C GLU A 91 6.64 -21.97 11.06
N ARG A 92 5.65 -21.37 11.75
CA ARG A 92 5.73 -20.94 13.15
C ARG A 92 6.83 -19.89 13.43
N ARG A 93 7.16 -19.09 12.42
CA ARG A 93 8.10 -17.96 12.53
C ARG A 93 7.52 -16.71 11.86
N ASN A 94 6.19 -16.47 12.08
CA ASN A 94 5.54 -15.32 11.50
C ASN A 94 5.95 -14.01 12.15
N GLY A 95 6.19 -13.00 11.34
CA GLY A 95 6.67 -11.70 11.77
C GLY A 95 8.18 -11.52 11.64
N PHE A 96 8.90 -12.53 11.12
CA PHE A 96 10.36 -12.45 10.97
C PHE A 96 10.79 -11.40 9.97
N ALA A 97 10.16 -11.33 8.80
CA ALA A 97 10.51 -10.33 7.79
C ALA A 97 10.35 -8.91 8.34
N HIS A 98 9.27 -8.67 9.10
CA HIS A 98 9.04 -7.38 9.74
C HIS A 98 10.00 -7.12 10.93
N LEU A 99 10.26 -8.11 11.74
CA LEU A 99 11.28 -7.99 12.80
C LEU A 99 12.65 -7.65 12.23
N PHE A 100 13.00 -8.24 11.05
CA PHE A 100 14.22 -7.89 10.35
C PHE A 100 14.27 -6.46 9.88
N GLU A 101 13.16 -5.91 9.40
CA GLU A 101 13.09 -4.49 9.06
C GLU A 101 13.60 -3.63 10.21
N HIS A 102 13.16 -3.92 11.45
CA HIS A 102 13.61 -3.20 12.64
C HIS A 102 15.09 -3.46 12.99
N VAL A 103 15.52 -4.71 12.98
CA VAL A 103 16.88 -5.11 13.32
C VAL A 103 17.91 -4.46 12.38
N MET A 104 17.57 -4.30 11.11
CA MET A 104 18.44 -3.69 10.09
C MET A 104 18.78 -2.21 10.36
N PHE A 105 18.07 -1.53 11.26
CA PHE A 105 18.38 -0.16 11.68
C PHE A 105 19.21 -0.07 12.96
N GLN A 106 19.46 -1.20 13.65
CA GLN A 106 20.08 -1.18 14.98
C GLN A 106 21.60 -1.09 14.96
N GLY A 107 22.21 -1.09 13.80
CA GLY A 107 23.65 -1.00 13.59
C GLY A 107 24.20 -2.19 12.82
N SER A 108 25.48 -2.11 12.51
CA SER A 108 26.24 -3.12 11.78
C SER A 108 27.70 -3.00 12.19
N LYS A 109 28.60 -3.76 11.60
CA LYS A 109 30.02 -3.78 12.02
C LYS A 109 30.67 -2.40 12.11
N HIS A 110 30.38 -1.49 11.16
CA HIS A 110 31.01 -0.18 11.08
C HIS A 110 30.05 0.97 11.44
N VAL A 111 28.77 0.66 11.67
CA VAL A 111 27.73 1.61 12.05
C VAL A 111 27.27 1.29 13.47
N PRO A 112 27.63 2.14 14.47
CA PRO A 112 27.22 1.91 15.86
C PRO A 112 25.68 1.86 16.02
N GLU A 113 25.21 1.15 17.06
CA GLU A 113 23.81 1.08 17.45
C GLU A 113 23.16 2.48 17.51
N ASP A 114 21.92 2.61 17.04
CA ASP A 114 21.15 3.88 17.04
C ASP A 114 21.79 5.06 16.30
N THR A 115 22.74 4.83 15.39
CA THR A 115 23.40 5.92 14.66
C THR A 115 23.03 5.99 13.18
N TYR A 116 22.39 4.99 12.62
CA TYR A 116 22.00 4.94 11.20
C TYR A 116 21.20 6.18 10.77
N PHE A 117 20.10 6.47 11.46
CA PHE A 117 19.32 7.68 11.22
C PHE A 117 20.12 8.97 11.43
N LYS A 118 20.96 9.02 12.47
CA LYS A 118 21.77 10.18 12.79
C LYS A 118 22.77 10.54 11.69
N PHE A 119 23.36 9.54 11.02
CA PHE A 119 24.24 9.78 9.86
C PHE A 119 23.46 10.43 8.72
N LEU A 120 22.33 9.87 8.37
CA LEU A 120 21.48 10.36 7.27
C LEU A 120 20.86 11.72 7.57
N GLU A 121 20.34 11.94 8.78
CA GLU A 121 19.77 13.23 9.20
C GLU A 121 20.79 14.35 9.16
N ARG A 122 22.02 14.11 9.66
CA ARG A 122 23.15 15.08 9.56
C ARG A 122 23.56 15.37 8.13
N ALA A 123 23.41 14.42 7.24
CA ALA A 123 23.65 14.58 5.81
C ALA A 123 22.52 15.33 5.08
N GLY A 124 21.41 15.66 5.76
CA GLY A 124 20.25 16.33 5.18
C GLY A 124 19.30 15.39 4.45
N ALA A 125 19.30 14.10 4.82
CA ALA A 125 18.39 13.12 4.23
C ALA A 125 16.93 13.43 4.56
N THR A 126 16.07 13.05 3.64
CA THR A 126 14.60 13.04 3.79
C THR A 126 14.05 11.67 3.45
N SER A 127 12.85 11.36 3.88
CA SER A 127 12.17 10.09 3.53
C SER A 127 12.97 8.82 3.90
N ILE A 128 13.64 8.82 5.05
CA ILE A 128 14.37 7.64 5.55
C ILE A 128 13.35 6.66 6.14
N ASN A 129 13.29 5.42 5.62
CA ASN A 129 12.43 4.38 6.19
C ASN A 129 12.79 2.97 5.68
N GLY A 130 12.20 1.97 6.34
CA GLY A 130 12.04 0.61 5.85
C GLY A 130 10.56 0.26 5.76
N THR A 131 10.19 -0.69 4.92
CA THR A 131 8.83 -1.27 4.89
C THR A 131 8.87 -2.75 4.55
N THR A 132 7.98 -3.52 5.15
CA THR A 132 7.78 -4.94 4.85
C THR A 132 6.33 -5.20 4.48
N ASN A 133 6.13 -5.99 3.45
CA ASN A 133 4.82 -6.53 3.12
C ASN A 133 4.89 -8.06 2.91
N THR A 134 3.87 -8.64 2.31
CA THR A 134 3.84 -10.08 2.02
C THR A 134 4.95 -10.52 1.08
N ASP A 135 5.38 -9.67 0.14
CA ASP A 135 6.22 -10.07 -1.00
C ASP A 135 7.67 -9.61 -0.88
N ARG A 136 7.92 -8.49 -0.19
CA ARG A 136 9.25 -7.88 -0.14
C ARG A 136 9.49 -7.09 1.14
N THR A 137 10.79 -6.84 1.45
CA THR A 137 11.25 -5.87 2.44
C THR A 137 12.15 -4.85 1.74
N ASN A 138 11.97 -3.56 1.99
CA ASN A 138 12.83 -2.54 1.39
C ASN A 138 13.28 -1.50 2.38
N TYR A 139 14.40 -0.85 2.04
CA TYR A 139 14.96 0.29 2.76
C TYR A 139 15.24 1.39 1.75
N PHE A 140 15.01 2.63 2.16
CA PHE A 140 15.20 3.76 1.27
C PHE A 140 15.48 5.05 2.02
N GLU A 141 16.28 5.90 1.40
CA GLU A 141 16.52 7.27 1.81
C GLU A 141 16.67 8.17 0.59
N THR A 142 16.29 9.45 0.77
CA THR A 142 16.57 10.51 -0.19
C THR A 142 17.55 11.49 0.44
N VAL A 143 18.69 11.68 -0.20
CA VAL A 143 19.79 12.53 0.29
C VAL A 143 20.13 13.61 -0.74
N PRO A 144 20.79 14.73 -0.34
CA PRO A 144 21.46 15.61 -1.28
C PRO A 144 22.42 14.83 -2.20
N ALA A 145 22.53 15.20 -3.47
CA ALA A 145 23.28 14.45 -4.49
C ALA A 145 24.76 14.17 -4.08
N ASN A 146 25.39 15.08 -3.36
CA ASN A 146 26.77 14.93 -2.86
C ASN A 146 26.90 13.93 -1.70
N GLN A 147 25.80 13.38 -1.19
CA GLN A 147 25.77 12.39 -0.11
C GLN A 147 25.47 10.97 -0.59
N LEU A 148 25.44 10.73 -1.91
CA LEU A 148 25.18 9.40 -2.48
C LEU A 148 26.14 8.34 -1.92
N GLU A 149 27.43 8.67 -1.79
CA GLU A 149 28.41 7.72 -1.27
C GLU A 149 28.11 7.28 0.16
N LEU A 150 27.67 8.21 1.03
CA LEU A 150 27.24 7.88 2.40
C LEU A 150 26.06 6.92 2.42
N ALA A 151 25.02 7.18 1.60
CA ALA A 151 23.85 6.31 1.52
C ALA A 151 24.23 4.91 1.04
N LEU A 152 25.01 4.80 -0.03
CA LEU A 152 25.48 3.51 -0.55
C LEU A 152 26.37 2.75 0.47
N TRP A 153 27.21 3.45 1.20
CA TRP A 153 28.01 2.84 2.26
C TRP A 153 27.12 2.26 3.37
N LEU A 154 26.14 3.02 3.87
CA LEU A 154 25.23 2.57 4.93
C LEU A 154 24.41 1.33 4.49
N GLU A 155 23.88 1.35 3.26
CA GLU A 155 23.12 0.24 2.70
C GLU A 155 23.98 -1.02 2.54
N SER A 156 25.21 -0.87 2.05
CA SER A 156 26.14 -1.98 1.88
C SER A 156 26.61 -2.54 3.22
N ASP A 157 26.81 -1.68 4.23
CA ASP A 157 27.29 -2.12 5.55
C ASP A 157 26.22 -2.97 6.25
N ARG A 158 24.94 -2.58 6.19
CA ARG A 158 23.88 -3.43 6.74
C ARG A 158 23.67 -4.72 5.94
N MET A 159 23.84 -4.71 4.61
CA MET A 159 23.75 -5.94 3.82
C MET A 159 24.88 -6.92 4.13
N GLY A 160 26.10 -6.43 4.20
CA GLY A 160 27.29 -7.28 4.34
C GLY A 160 27.66 -7.65 5.77
N PHE A 161 27.35 -6.79 6.75
CA PHE A 161 27.96 -6.83 8.07
C PHE A 161 26.99 -6.67 9.24
N LEU A 162 25.68 -6.80 9.03
CA LEU A 162 24.68 -6.74 10.09
C LEU A 162 24.94 -7.77 11.18
N LEU A 163 25.24 -9.02 10.80
CA LEU A 163 25.38 -10.13 11.74
C LEU A 163 26.59 -10.01 12.65
N ASP A 164 27.57 -9.19 12.31
CA ASP A 164 28.75 -8.90 13.16
C ASP A 164 28.34 -8.09 14.40
N HIS A 165 27.19 -7.38 14.33
CA HIS A 165 26.67 -6.54 15.41
C HIS A 165 25.41 -7.14 16.08
N ALA A 166 24.66 -8.01 15.39
CA ALA A 166 23.42 -8.57 15.89
C ALA A 166 23.64 -9.47 17.12
N ASP A 167 23.29 -8.97 18.31
CA ASP A 167 23.38 -9.67 19.58
C ASP A 167 21.99 -9.99 20.18
N GLN A 168 21.99 -10.76 21.26
CA GLN A 168 20.77 -11.19 21.94
C GLN A 168 19.96 -10.03 22.51
N LYS A 169 20.63 -9.02 23.06
CA LYS A 169 19.99 -7.86 23.68
C LYS A 169 19.24 -7.02 22.64
N THR A 170 19.89 -6.71 21.53
CA THR A 170 19.31 -5.95 20.41
C THR A 170 18.12 -6.70 19.80
N PHE A 171 18.27 -8.01 19.58
CA PHE A 171 17.20 -8.86 19.10
C PHE A 171 15.97 -8.84 20.02
N GLU A 172 16.15 -9.06 21.33
CA GLU A 172 15.05 -9.05 22.30
C GLU A 172 14.38 -7.69 22.40
N SER A 173 15.15 -6.61 22.34
CA SER A 173 14.63 -5.25 22.30
C SER A 173 13.71 -5.03 21.10
N GLN A 174 14.16 -5.38 19.90
CA GLN A 174 13.34 -5.18 18.69
C GLN A 174 12.13 -6.11 18.63
N ARG A 175 12.24 -7.33 19.15
CA ARG A 175 11.08 -8.22 19.31
C ARG A 175 9.98 -7.59 20.17
N GLU A 176 10.33 -6.96 21.29
CA GLU A 176 9.35 -6.25 22.12
C GLU A 176 8.79 -5.00 21.44
N VAL A 177 9.58 -4.28 20.63
CA VAL A 177 9.10 -3.17 19.81
C VAL A 177 8.03 -3.66 18.83
N VAL A 178 8.28 -4.71 18.06
CA VAL A 178 7.32 -5.29 17.11
C VAL A 178 6.05 -5.79 17.82
N LYS A 179 6.17 -6.43 18.99
CA LYS A 179 5.01 -6.84 19.80
C LYS A 179 4.20 -5.63 20.29
N ASN A 180 4.85 -4.54 20.67
CA ASN A 180 4.19 -3.30 21.06
C ASN A 180 3.49 -2.65 19.87
N GLU A 181 4.11 -2.65 18.70
CA GLU A 181 3.52 -2.16 17.46
C GLU A 181 2.27 -2.96 17.09
N ARG A 182 2.31 -4.30 17.20
CA ARG A 182 1.11 -5.12 17.02
C ARG A 182 0.00 -4.73 17.99
N ARG A 183 0.31 -4.51 19.27
CA ARG A 183 -0.70 -4.05 20.23
C ARG A 183 -1.30 -2.71 19.80
N GLN A 184 -0.48 -1.76 19.38
CA GLN A 184 -0.94 -0.41 19.00
C GLN A 184 -1.76 -0.43 17.70
N ASN A 185 -1.27 -1.09 16.66
CA ASN A 185 -1.84 -1.00 15.32
C ASN A 185 -2.95 -2.02 15.04
N TYR A 186 -3.03 -3.10 15.83
CA TYR A 186 -4.01 -4.16 15.63
C TYR A 186 -4.88 -4.37 16.88
N GLU A 187 -4.31 -4.68 18.04
CA GLU A 187 -5.07 -5.11 19.21
C GLU A 187 -5.79 -3.95 19.91
N ASN A 188 -5.21 -2.74 19.89
CA ASN A 188 -5.78 -1.52 20.47
C ASN A 188 -6.34 -0.55 19.41
N ALA A 189 -6.36 -0.93 18.15
CA ALA A 189 -6.90 -0.12 17.06
C ALA A 189 -8.38 -0.49 16.79
N PRO A 190 -9.25 0.49 16.49
CA PRO A 190 -10.62 0.21 16.06
C PRO A 190 -10.64 -0.73 14.85
N TYR A 191 -11.39 -1.83 14.93
CA TYR A 191 -11.48 -2.89 13.91
C TYR A 191 -10.15 -3.60 13.59
N GLY A 192 -9.10 -3.43 14.38
CA GLY A 192 -7.72 -3.75 14.01
C GLY A 192 -7.44 -5.23 13.72
N LEU A 193 -8.22 -6.17 14.29
CA LEU A 193 -8.06 -7.60 14.02
C LEU A 193 -8.96 -8.13 12.90
N VAL A 194 -9.91 -7.35 12.39
CA VAL A 194 -10.87 -7.81 11.38
C VAL A 194 -10.15 -8.26 10.10
N GLY A 195 -9.14 -7.51 9.65
CA GLY A 195 -8.33 -7.89 8.47
C GLY A 195 -7.58 -9.22 8.65
N GLN A 196 -7.17 -9.57 9.87
CA GLN A 196 -6.60 -10.89 10.17
C GLN A 196 -7.64 -11.99 9.99
N TYR A 197 -8.84 -11.82 10.57
CA TYR A 197 -9.91 -12.80 10.47
C TYR A 197 -10.37 -13.04 9.03
N ILE A 198 -10.46 -11.97 8.24
CA ILE A 198 -10.78 -12.06 6.80
C ILE A 198 -9.69 -12.84 6.07
N ARG A 199 -8.42 -12.53 6.27
CA ARG A 199 -7.28 -13.17 5.60
C ARG A 199 -7.21 -14.67 5.92
N GLU A 200 -7.50 -15.07 7.15
CA GLU A 200 -7.57 -16.48 7.59
C GLU A 200 -8.71 -17.25 6.91
N GLN A 201 -9.75 -16.58 6.43
CA GLN A 201 -10.82 -17.22 5.66
C GLN A 201 -10.62 -17.15 4.15
N LEU A 202 -9.94 -16.11 3.64
CA LEU A 202 -9.60 -15.96 2.21
C LEU A 202 -8.56 -17.00 1.77
N PHE A 203 -7.52 -17.22 2.59
CA PHE A 203 -6.40 -18.06 2.25
C PHE A 203 -6.34 -19.31 3.14
N PRO A 204 -6.16 -20.52 2.56
CA PRO A 204 -5.94 -21.74 3.37
C PRO A 204 -4.75 -21.59 4.31
N GLN A 205 -4.74 -22.32 5.43
CA GLN A 205 -3.69 -22.25 6.44
C GLN A 205 -2.28 -22.49 5.87
N ALA A 206 -2.16 -23.35 4.85
CA ALA A 206 -0.90 -23.61 4.17
C ALA A 206 -0.48 -22.52 3.17
N HIS A 207 -1.38 -21.57 2.87
CA HIS A 207 -1.06 -20.49 1.93
C HIS A 207 -0.20 -19.44 2.61
N PRO A 208 0.89 -18.94 1.97
CA PRO A 208 1.78 -17.94 2.55
C PRO A 208 1.08 -16.64 3.00
N TYR A 209 -0.03 -16.29 2.36
CA TYR A 209 -0.81 -15.08 2.69
C TYR A 209 -1.87 -15.27 3.77
N HIS A 210 -1.96 -16.44 4.38
CA HIS A 210 -2.91 -16.70 5.48
C HIS A 210 -2.69 -15.79 6.70
N ARG A 211 -1.45 -15.34 6.92
CA ARG A 211 -1.01 -14.62 8.12
C ARG A 211 -0.71 -13.16 7.82
N LEU A 212 -0.76 -12.32 8.88
CA LEU A 212 -0.36 -10.92 8.81
C LEU A 212 1.17 -10.79 8.84
N THR A 213 1.69 -9.78 8.14
CA THR A 213 3.12 -9.45 8.11
C THR A 213 3.70 -9.13 9.50
N ILE A 214 2.90 -8.54 10.39
CA ILE A 214 3.32 -8.23 11.77
C ILE A 214 3.61 -9.49 12.62
N GLY A 215 3.15 -10.66 12.19
CA GLY A 215 3.30 -11.91 12.91
C GLY A 215 2.36 -12.07 14.11
N THR A 216 2.55 -13.15 14.87
CA THR A 216 1.83 -13.40 16.11
C THR A 216 2.76 -13.27 17.32
N PRO A 217 2.26 -12.87 18.51
CA PRO A 217 3.09 -12.83 19.71
C PRO A 217 3.75 -14.18 20.01
N ALA A 218 3.02 -15.29 19.81
CA ALA A 218 3.54 -16.64 20.06
C ALA A 218 4.72 -17.01 19.14
N ASP A 219 4.65 -16.67 17.85
CA ASP A 219 5.73 -16.92 16.90
C ASP A 219 6.95 -16.03 17.18
N LEU A 220 6.72 -14.76 17.55
CA LEU A 220 7.78 -13.83 17.94
C LEU A 220 8.48 -14.27 19.24
N ASP A 221 7.73 -14.75 20.24
CA ASP A 221 8.29 -15.25 21.50
C ASP A 221 9.08 -16.56 21.31
N ALA A 222 8.68 -17.39 20.35
CA ALA A 222 9.39 -18.61 20.00
C ALA A 222 10.65 -18.37 19.14
N ALA A 223 10.83 -17.15 18.63
CA ALA A 223 11.98 -16.78 17.80
C ALA A 223 13.28 -16.76 18.61
N THR A 224 14.34 -17.32 18.03
CA THR A 224 15.69 -17.27 18.57
C THR A 224 16.60 -16.40 17.73
N LEU A 225 17.70 -15.90 18.32
CA LEU A 225 18.70 -15.14 17.55
C LEU A 225 19.30 -15.98 16.40
N GLU A 226 19.42 -17.30 16.57
CA GLU A 226 19.96 -18.16 15.49
C GLU A 226 18.94 -18.32 14.35
N ASP A 227 17.65 -18.41 14.63
CA ASP A 227 16.61 -18.36 13.57
C ASP A 227 16.72 -17.06 12.76
N VAL A 228 16.92 -15.94 13.45
CA VAL A 228 17.13 -14.63 12.86
C VAL A 228 18.38 -14.63 11.97
N ARG A 229 19.50 -15.12 12.46
CA ARG A 229 20.75 -15.21 11.68
C ARG A 229 20.61 -16.12 10.47
N ALA A 230 19.92 -17.25 10.61
CA ALA A 230 19.66 -18.17 9.50
C ALA A 230 18.79 -17.54 8.41
N PHE A 231 17.74 -16.83 8.81
CA PHE A 231 16.85 -16.13 7.88
C PHE A 231 17.58 -15.03 7.12
N PHE A 232 18.44 -14.25 7.80
CA PHE A 232 19.29 -13.23 7.16
C PHE A 232 20.24 -13.85 6.13
N ARG A 233 21.05 -14.83 6.54
CA ARG A 233 22.03 -15.48 5.64
C ARG A 233 21.41 -16.07 4.39
N LYS A 234 20.16 -16.48 4.49
CA LYS A 234 19.40 -17.02 3.34
C LYS A 234 18.86 -15.93 2.42
N ASN A 235 18.27 -14.89 2.98
CA ASN A 235 17.38 -14.00 2.23
C ASN A 235 17.94 -12.59 1.99
N TYR A 236 18.78 -12.06 2.91
CA TYR A 236 19.32 -10.68 2.80
C TYR A 236 20.71 -10.70 2.17
N VAL A 237 20.77 -11.13 0.93
CA VAL A 237 21.98 -11.37 0.16
C VAL A 237 21.92 -10.64 -1.18
N PRO A 238 23.10 -10.30 -1.78
CA PRO A 238 23.12 -9.53 -3.03
C PRO A 238 22.26 -10.13 -4.15
N ASN A 239 22.37 -11.43 -4.37
CA ASN A 239 21.60 -12.11 -5.42
C ASN A 239 20.11 -12.33 -5.14
N ASN A 240 19.61 -11.83 -4.01
CA ASN A 240 18.18 -11.74 -3.67
C ASN A 240 17.74 -10.29 -3.46
N ALA A 241 18.46 -9.32 -4.04
CA ALA A 241 18.18 -7.91 -3.88
C ALA A 241 18.27 -7.14 -5.20
N THR A 242 17.52 -6.04 -5.27
CA THR A 242 17.63 -5.04 -6.34
C THR A 242 17.88 -3.67 -5.71
N LEU A 243 18.96 -3.02 -6.10
CA LEU A 243 19.33 -1.66 -5.72
C LEU A 243 18.92 -0.68 -6.82
N VAL A 244 18.08 0.29 -6.51
CA VAL A 244 17.73 1.40 -7.41
C VAL A 244 18.34 2.68 -6.89
N ILE A 245 19.03 3.42 -7.78
CA ILE A 245 19.48 4.79 -7.56
C ILE A 245 18.74 5.69 -8.53
N SER A 246 17.98 6.68 -8.02
CA SER A 246 17.17 7.59 -8.83
C SER A 246 17.40 9.03 -8.42
N GLY A 247 17.75 9.92 -9.35
CA GLY A 247 17.96 11.33 -9.12
C GLY A 247 19.25 11.89 -9.72
N ASP A 248 19.84 12.88 -9.07
CA ASP A 248 21.00 13.64 -9.58
C ASP A 248 22.33 12.95 -9.23
N PHE A 249 22.90 12.24 -10.20
CA PHE A 249 24.22 11.61 -10.09
C PHE A 249 24.85 11.37 -11.48
N ASP A 250 26.16 11.21 -11.52
CA ASP A 250 26.86 10.69 -12.70
C ASP A 250 26.86 9.16 -12.67
N ARG A 251 26.36 8.56 -13.72
CA ARG A 251 26.13 7.11 -13.84
C ARG A 251 27.39 6.28 -13.65
N LYS A 252 28.53 6.71 -14.23
CA LYS A 252 29.79 5.97 -14.11
C LYS A 252 30.34 6.02 -12.68
N LYS A 253 30.22 7.19 -12.04
CA LYS A 253 30.65 7.36 -10.64
C LYS A 253 29.75 6.56 -9.70
N ALA A 254 28.42 6.59 -9.90
CA ALA A 254 27.49 5.82 -9.10
C ALA A 254 27.76 4.31 -9.20
N LEU A 255 27.96 3.78 -10.41
CA LEU A 255 28.28 2.37 -10.60
C LEU A 255 29.62 2.00 -9.94
N ALA A 256 30.66 2.84 -10.07
CA ALA A 256 31.94 2.61 -9.39
C ALA A 256 31.80 2.59 -7.85
N LEU A 257 30.95 3.44 -7.28
CA LEU A 257 30.65 3.42 -5.85
C LEU A 257 29.89 2.14 -5.46
N VAL A 258 28.91 1.73 -6.27
CA VAL A 258 28.18 0.46 -6.05
C VAL A 258 29.14 -0.73 -6.10
N GLU A 259 30.02 -0.81 -7.08
CA GLU A 259 31.06 -1.85 -7.17
C GLU A 259 32.00 -1.81 -5.97
N LYS A 260 32.42 -0.63 -5.53
CA LYS A 260 33.29 -0.44 -4.35
C LYS A 260 32.69 -1.01 -3.09
N TYR A 261 31.41 -0.71 -2.82
CA TYR A 261 30.77 -1.02 -1.56
C TYR A 261 30.03 -2.37 -1.56
N PHE A 262 29.34 -2.69 -2.62
CA PHE A 262 28.56 -3.93 -2.70
C PHE A 262 29.32 -5.09 -3.36
N GLY A 263 30.28 -4.80 -4.24
CA GLY A 263 31.05 -5.84 -4.96
C GLY A 263 31.78 -6.84 -4.05
N PRO A 264 32.40 -6.40 -2.92
CA PRO A 264 33.05 -7.32 -1.98
C PRO A 264 32.12 -8.21 -1.18
N ILE A 265 30.80 -7.90 -1.12
CA ILE A 265 29.85 -8.73 -0.38
C ILE A 265 29.65 -10.05 -1.13
N PRO A 266 29.85 -11.21 -0.47
CA PRO A 266 29.75 -12.49 -1.17
C PRO A 266 28.33 -12.79 -1.64
N ARG A 267 28.21 -13.48 -2.78
CA ARG A 267 26.96 -14.06 -3.24
C ARG A 267 26.43 -15.03 -2.19
N GLY A 268 25.14 -14.93 -1.90
CA GLY A 268 24.43 -15.88 -1.02
C GLY A 268 23.89 -17.10 -1.78
N PRO A 269 23.16 -17.98 -1.05
CA PRO A 269 22.46 -19.09 -1.70
C PRO A 269 21.39 -18.57 -2.68
N ASP A 270 21.04 -19.39 -3.67
CA ASP A 270 19.92 -19.06 -4.55
C ASP A 270 18.60 -19.22 -3.78
N VAL A 271 17.78 -18.18 -3.86
CA VAL A 271 16.44 -18.16 -3.24
C VAL A 271 15.40 -18.35 -4.35
N PRO A 272 14.81 -19.54 -4.49
CA PRO A 272 13.81 -19.77 -5.52
C PRO A 272 12.54 -18.96 -5.21
N ARG A 273 11.98 -18.32 -6.25
CA ARG A 273 10.69 -17.65 -6.14
C ARG A 273 9.60 -18.65 -5.83
N GLN A 274 8.71 -18.28 -4.92
CA GLN A 274 7.54 -19.10 -4.60
C GLN A 274 6.61 -19.17 -5.82
N LYS A 275 6.07 -20.36 -6.06
CA LYS A 275 5.06 -20.55 -7.09
C LYS A 275 3.68 -20.18 -6.55
N GLN A 276 2.84 -19.65 -7.43
CA GLN A 276 1.43 -19.39 -7.11
C GLN A 276 0.77 -20.65 -6.55
N VAL A 277 0.12 -20.51 -5.40
CA VAL A 277 -0.69 -21.57 -4.79
C VAL A 277 -2.15 -21.28 -5.11
N PRO A 278 -2.86 -22.17 -5.81
CA PRO A 278 -4.28 -21.98 -6.08
C PRO A 278 -5.08 -21.86 -4.78
N VAL A 279 -5.96 -20.87 -4.71
CA VAL A 279 -6.91 -20.74 -3.61
C VAL A 279 -8.23 -21.35 -4.07
N PRO A 280 -8.68 -22.48 -3.48
CA PRO A 280 -9.94 -23.09 -3.84
C PRO A 280 -11.11 -22.13 -3.54
N ARG A 281 -12.01 -21.98 -4.49
CA ARG A 281 -13.28 -21.29 -4.26
C ARG A 281 -14.20 -22.19 -3.44
N SER A 282 -14.72 -21.68 -2.32
CA SER A 282 -15.42 -22.50 -1.32
C SER A 282 -16.84 -22.00 -0.98
N GLY A 283 -17.34 -21.06 -1.75
CA GLY A 283 -18.61 -20.38 -1.45
C GLY A 283 -18.42 -19.15 -0.55
N GLU A 284 -19.50 -18.47 -0.21
CA GLU A 284 -19.47 -17.32 0.68
C GLU A 284 -19.14 -17.74 2.11
N THR A 285 -18.16 -17.10 2.73
CA THR A 285 -17.92 -17.20 4.16
C THR A 285 -18.33 -15.90 4.84
N ARG A 286 -19.19 -15.98 5.86
CA ARG A 286 -19.58 -14.83 6.69
C ARG A 286 -18.93 -14.90 8.05
N ILE A 287 -18.36 -13.78 8.47
CA ILE A 287 -17.73 -13.57 9.78
C ILE A 287 -18.56 -12.51 10.50
N GLU A 288 -19.11 -12.84 11.65
CA GLU A 288 -19.74 -11.87 12.54
C GLU A 288 -18.75 -11.48 13.62
N VAL A 289 -18.51 -10.18 13.75
CA VAL A 289 -17.54 -9.60 14.68
C VAL A 289 -18.25 -8.60 15.59
N GLU A 290 -18.00 -8.69 16.89
CA GLU A 290 -18.38 -7.66 17.86
C GLU A 290 -17.18 -6.83 18.22
N ALA A 291 -17.29 -5.49 18.14
CA ALA A 291 -16.20 -4.57 18.45
C ALA A 291 -16.67 -3.40 19.34
N GLY A 292 -15.79 -2.96 20.24
CA GLY A 292 -15.99 -1.81 21.11
C GLY A 292 -15.82 -0.48 20.37
N VAL A 293 -16.52 -0.32 19.26
CA VAL A 293 -16.49 0.83 18.36
C VAL A 293 -17.84 1.54 18.33
N GLU A 294 -17.87 2.77 17.82
CA GLU A 294 -19.12 3.53 17.74
C GLU A 294 -19.98 3.13 16.53
N LEU A 295 -19.34 2.76 15.42
CA LEU A 295 -20.02 2.57 14.15
C LEU A 295 -19.86 1.13 13.63
N PRO A 296 -20.94 0.50 13.15
CA PRO A 296 -20.85 -0.75 12.41
C PRO A 296 -20.07 -0.61 11.10
N ARG A 297 -19.46 -1.73 10.66
CA ARG A 297 -18.69 -1.76 9.41
C ARG A 297 -18.87 -3.08 8.68
N VAL A 298 -18.89 -3.03 7.36
CA VAL A 298 -18.86 -4.23 6.52
C VAL A 298 -17.58 -4.25 5.69
N TYR A 299 -17.03 -5.45 5.54
CA TYR A 299 -15.96 -5.78 4.60
C TYR A 299 -16.46 -6.85 3.65
N VAL A 300 -16.14 -6.73 2.37
CA VAL A 300 -16.46 -7.72 1.35
C VAL A 300 -15.23 -7.96 0.51
N ASP A 301 -14.69 -9.18 0.55
CA ASP A 301 -13.37 -9.49 0.04
C ASP A 301 -13.38 -10.70 -0.90
N TRP A 302 -12.61 -10.64 -1.98
CA TRP A 302 -12.39 -11.70 -2.95
C TRP A 302 -10.92 -11.95 -3.18
N VAL A 303 -10.51 -13.21 -3.36
CA VAL A 303 -9.21 -13.55 -3.91
C VAL A 303 -9.26 -13.32 -5.42
N THR A 304 -8.30 -12.57 -5.92
CA THR A 304 -8.21 -12.13 -7.32
C THR A 304 -6.87 -12.51 -7.94
N PRO A 305 -6.69 -12.36 -9.27
CA PRO A 305 -5.44 -12.69 -9.94
C PRO A 305 -4.23 -11.94 -9.38
N PRO A 306 -3.01 -12.51 -9.49
CA PRO A 306 -1.77 -11.84 -9.09
C PRO A 306 -1.56 -10.49 -9.78
N MET A 307 -0.70 -9.67 -9.20
CA MET A 307 -0.26 -8.39 -9.77
C MET A 307 0.17 -8.56 -11.24
N PHE A 308 -0.29 -7.68 -12.09
CA PHE A 308 -0.06 -7.65 -13.55
C PHE A 308 -0.61 -8.85 -14.35
N ALA A 309 -1.30 -9.80 -13.72
CA ALA A 309 -2.01 -10.86 -14.45
C ALA A 309 -3.28 -10.31 -15.16
N PRO A 310 -3.84 -11.05 -16.13
CA PRO A 310 -5.09 -10.66 -16.78
C PRO A 310 -6.22 -10.46 -15.75
N GLY A 311 -6.91 -9.32 -15.82
CA GLY A 311 -7.98 -8.93 -14.91
C GLY A 311 -7.55 -8.02 -13.76
N ASP A 312 -6.27 -7.99 -13.40
CA ASP A 312 -5.74 -7.15 -12.31
C ASP A 312 -5.97 -5.64 -12.60
N GLY A 313 -5.61 -5.18 -13.81
CA GLY A 313 -5.84 -3.78 -14.21
C GLY A 313 -7.31 -3.40 -14.36
N GLU A 314 -8.17 -4.33 -14.79
CA GLU A 314 -9.61 -4.14 -14.84
C GLU A 314 -10.22 -3.98 -13.45
N LEU A 315 -9.69 -4.70 -12.46
CA LEU A 315 -10.13 -4.59 -11.07
C LEU A 315 -9.68 -3.25 -10.44
N ASP A 316 -8.51 -2.73 -10.77
CA ASP A 316 -8.11 -1.37 -10.39
C ASP A 316 -9.11 -0.33 -10.92
N LEU A 317 -9.46 -0.42 -12.20
CA LEU A 317 -10.46 0.45 -12.82
C LEU A 317 -11.84 0.29 -12.15
N LEU A 318 -12.22 -0.94 -11.85
CA LEU A 318 -13.49 -1.24 -11.17
C LEU A 318 -13.55 -0.63 -9.76
N ALA A 319 -12.46 -0.72 -8.99
CA ALA A 319 -12.37 -0.08 -7.68
C ALA A 319 -12.60 1.44 -7.77
N HIS A 320 -12.04 2.08 -8.79
CA HIS A 320 -12.29 3.50 -9.06
C HIS A 320 -13.75 3.81 -9.42
N VAL A 321 -14.35 3.00 -10.28
CA VAL A 321 -15.79 3.16 -10.64
C VAL A 321 -16.70 3.00 -9.43
N LEU A 322 -16.37 2.04 -8.55
CA LEU A 322 -17.19 1.73 -7.38
C LEU A 322 -17.08 2.78 -6.27
N ALA A 323 -15.87 3.23 -5.93
CA ALA A 323 -15.69 4.00 -4.70
C ALA A 323 -14.74 5.20 -4.78
N SER A 324 -14.12 5.50 -5.92
CA SER A 324 -13.21 6.65 -6.02
C SER A 324 -13.94 7.95 -6.37
N GLY A 325 -13.93 8.90 -5.43
CA GLY A 325 -14.55 10.22 -5.58
C GLY A 325 -16.08 10.21 -5.39
N LYS A 326 -16.65 11.43 -5.29
CA LYS A 326 -18.06 11.65 -4.90
C LYS A 326 -19.09 11.15 -5.92
N THR A 327 -18.68 10.95 -7.16
CA THR A 327 -19.55 10.50 -8.27
C THR A 327 -19.45 8.99 -8.53
N SER A 328 -18.65 8.27 -7.76
CA SER A 328 -18.55 6.81 -7.85
C SER A 328 -19.83 6.13 -7.34
N ARG A 329 -20.12 4.93 -7.82
CA ARG A 329 -21.42 4.28 -7.62
C ARG A 329 -21.78 4.08 -6.15
N LEU A 330 -20.89 3.44 -5.38
CA LEU A 330 -21.13 3.16 -3.97
C LEU A 330 -21.11 4.43 -3.11
N TYR A 331 -20.20 5.39 -3.40
CA TYR A 331 -20.18 6.65 -2.66
C TYR A 331 -21.49 7.42 -2.89
N LYS A 332 -21.88 7.56 -4.14
CA LYS A 332 -23.15 8.24 -4.47
C LYS A 332 -24.33 7.57 -3.79
N ARG A 333 -24.44 6.24 -3.88
CA ARG A 333 -25.59 5.50 -3.35
C ARG A 333 -25.64 5.47 -1.83
N LEU A 334 -24.52 5.11 -1.17
CA LEU A 334 -24.46 4.90 0.29
C LEU A 334 -24.30 6.19 1.07
N VAL A 335 -23.44 7.12 0.59
CA VAL A 335 -23.05 8.30 1.36
C VAL A 335 -23.92 9.51 1.01
N TYR A 336 -24.28 9.70 -0.27
CA TYR A 336 -25.01 10.89 -0.73
C TYR A 336 -26.53 10.65 -0.81
N ASP A 337 -26.99 9.63 -1.57
CA ASP A 337 -28.43 9.42 -1.83
C ASP A 337 -29.15 8.85 -0.60
N LEU A 338 -28.69 7.71 -0.07
CA LEU A 338 -29.29 7.03 1.07
C LEU A 338 -28.84 7.59 2.43
N GLN A 339 -27.65 8.17 2.48
CA GLN A 339 -27.03 8.74 3.68
C GLN A 339 -26.87 7.75 4.85
N ILE A 340 -26.74 6.45 4.56
CA ILE A 340 -26.60 5.36 5.54
C ILE A 340 -25.13 5.04 5.86
N ALA A 341 -24.18 5.44 5.01
CA ALA A 341 -22.76 5.26 5.28
C ALA A 341 -22.05 6.58 5.56
N GLN A 342 -21.07 6.53 6.47
CA GLN A 342 -20.09 7.60 6.71
C GLN A 342 -19.02 7.60 5.64
N SER A 343 -18.57 6.41 5.24
CA SER A 343 -17.53 6.23 4.23
C SER A 343 -17.70 4.91 3.49
N VAL A 344 -17.18 4.86 2.27
CA VAL A 344 -17.02 3.64 1.50
C VAL A 344 -15.73 3.73 0.70
N SER A 345 -15.02 2.61 0.60
CA SER A 345 -13.82 2.44 -0.23
C SER A 345 -13.88 1.12 -0.99
N ALA A 346 -13.19 1.05 -2.11
CA ALA A 346 -12.90 -0.20 -2.83
C ALA A 346 -11.44 -0.16 -3.29
N ASN A 347 -10.77 -1.28 -3.25
CA ASN A 347 -9.34 -1.40 -3.56
C ASN A 347 -9.02 -2.77 -4.16
N GLN A 348 -8.13 -2.81 -5.17
CA GLN A 348 -7.44 -4.01 -5.64
C GLN A 348 -6.07 -4.02 -5.00
N ALA A 349 -5.86 -4.86 -3.98
CA ALA A 349 -4.58 -5.04 -3.31
C ALA A 349 -3.77 -6.11 -4.04
N SER A 350 -3.04 -5.68 -5.08
CA SER A 350 -2.29 -6.58 -5.95
C SER A 350 -1.01 -7.09 -5.29
N MET A 351 -0.78 -8.42 -5.33
CA MET A 351 0.33 -9.13 -4.70
C MET A 351 0.85 -10.26 -5.63
N GLU A 352 2.02 -10.85 -5.28
CA GLU A 352 2.75 -11.80 -6.14
C GLU A 352 2.03 -13.14 -6.36
N LEU A 353 1.46 -13.74 -5.31
CA LEU A 353 0.88 -15.09 -5.38
C LEU A 353 -0.63 -15.12 -5.57
N GLY A 354 -1.27 -13.98 -5.54
CA GLY A 354 -2.71 -13.78 -5.62
C GLY A 354 -3.05 -12.49 -4.90
N SER A 355 -4.07 -11.79 -5.37
CA SER A 355 -4.44 -10.46 -4.87
C SER A 355 -5.76 -10.52 -4.08
N VAL A 356 -6.16 -9.40 -3.51
CA VAL A 356 -7.45 -9.25 -2.82
C VAL A 356 -8.16 -8.02 -3.35
N PHE A 357 -9.39 -8.19 -3.83
CA PHE A 357 -10.30 -7.08 -4.05
C PHE A 357 -11.16 -6.90 -2.80
N GLU A 358 -11.15 -5.70 -2.25
CA GLU A 358 -11.82 -5.36 -1.00
C GLU A 358 -12.82 -4.22 -1.20
N ILE A 359 -14.00 -4.32 -0.59
CA ILE A 359 -14.93 -3.21 -0.39
C ILE A 359 -15.16 -3.06 1.11
N VAL A 360 -14.95 -1.83 1.63
CA VAL A 360 -15.21 -1.51 3.04
C VAL A 360 -16.22 -0.37 3.13
N ALA A 361 -17.26 -0.52 3.94
CA ALA A 361 -18.19 0.57 4.22
C ALA A 361 -18.45 0.68 5.72
N THR A 362 -18.40 1.91 6.24
CA THR A 362 -18.69 2.24 7.66
C THR A 362 -20.05 2.92 7.74
N ALA A 363 -20.94 2.39 8.56
CA ALA A 363 -22.27 2.92 8.73
C ALA A 363 -22.30 4.31 9.40
N LYS A 364 -23.37 5.07 9.20
CA LYS A 364 -23.71 6.21 10.07
C LYS A 364 -24.42 5.74 11.32
N PRO A 365 -24.51 6.54 12.38
CA PRO A 365 -25.31 6.22 13.56
C PRO A 365 -26.76 5.86 13.19
N GLY A 366 -27.28 4.78 13.77
CA GLY A 366 -28.64 4.29 13.51
C GLY A 366 -28.75 3.29 12.35
N HIS A 367 -27.66 3.00 11.64
CA HIS A 367 -27.59 2.03 10.55
C HIS A 367 -26.65 0.88 10.92
N ASP A 368 -26.80 -0.27 10.24
CA ASP A 368 -26.01 -1.47 10.50
C ASP A 368 -25.20 -1.97 9.29
N ALA A 369 -24.31 -2.92 9.54
CA ALA A 369 -23.43 -3.49 8.51
C ALA A 369 -24.21 -4.33 7.47
N GLN A 370 -25.34 -4.96 7.87
CA GLN A 370 -26.15 -5.78 6.97
C GLN A 370 -26.91 -4.91 5.96
N GLU A 371 -27.38 -3.73 6.38
CA GLU A 371 -27.99 -2.75 5.49
C GLU A 371 -27.03 -2.27 4.43
N LEU A 372 -25.76 -1.96 4.83
CA LEU A 372 -24.72 -1.58 3.89
C LEU A 372 -24.39 -2.70 2.90
N LEU A 373 -24.26 -3.94 3.37
CA LEU A 373 -24.01 -5.11 2.52
C LEU A 373 -25.09 -5.27 1.47
N ARG A 374 -26.38 -5.16 1.83
CA ARG A 374 -27.48 -5.26 0.89
C ARG A 374 -27.36 -4.24 -0.26
N VAL A 375 -27.02 -3.00 0.05
CA VAL A 375 -26.86 -1.94 -0.97
C VAL A 375 -25.62 -2.18 -1.83
N ILE A 376 -24.50 -2.66 -1.25
CA ILE A 376 -23.31 -3.08 -2.01
C ILE A 376 -23.69 -4.19 -3.00
N ASP A 377 -24.40 -5.21 -2.54
CA ASP A 377 -24.83 -6.34 -3.38
C ASP A 377 -25.77 -5.90 -4.50
N GLU A 378 -26.72 -4.99 -4.23
CA GLU A 378 -27.58 -4.39 -5.25
C GLU A 378 -26.78 -3.67 -6.36
N GLU A 379 -25.78 -2.86 -5.98
CA GLU A 379 -24.94 -2.14 -6.95
C GLU A 379 -24.01 -3.07 -7.73
N LEU A 380 -23.45 -4.09 -7.09
CA LEU A 380 -22.65 -5.11 -7.77
C LEU A 380 -23.52 -5.95 -8.73
N ALA A 381 -24.75 -6.29 -8.36
CA ALA A 381 -25.68 -7.01 -9.23
C ALA A 381 -26.04 -6.17 -10.48
N LYS A 382 -26.33 -4.88 -10.30
CA LYS A 382 -26.54 -3.95 -11.43
C LYS A 382 -25.31 -3.88 -12.33
N LEU A 383 -24.13 -3.76 -11.75
CA LEU A 383 -22.88 -3.68 -12.51
C LEU A 383 -22.64 -4.98 -13.31
N ARG A 384 -22.86 -6.15 -12.73
CA ARG A 384 -22.76 -7.44 -13.45
C ARG A 384 -23.76 -7.56 -14.61
N LYS A 385 -24.98 -7.04 -14.42
CA LYS A 385 -26.04 -7.10 -15.42
C LYS A 385 -25.86 -6.03 -16.52
N ASP A 386 -25.69 -4.79 -16.13
CA ASP A 386 -25.80 -3.63 -17.02
C ASP A 386 -24.42 -3.10 -17.47
N GLY A 387 -23.30 -3.58 -16.86
CA GLY A 387 -21.95 -3.11 -17.10
C GLY A 387 -21.67 -1.74 -16.49
N ILE A 388 -20.67 -1.04 -17.06
CA ILE A 388 -20.27 0.31 -16.68
C ILE A 388 -20.43 1.27 -17.87
N ALA A 389 -20.70 2.55 -17.59
CA ALA A 389 -20.82 3.55 -18.63
C ALA A 389 -19.43 4.03 -19.10
N GLU A 390 -19.33 4.44 -20.38
CA GLU A 390 -18.08 4.99 -20.96
C GLU A 390 -17.54 6.18 -20.15
N ALA A 391 -18.40 7.06 -19.63
CA ALA A 391 -18.00 8.19 -18.81
C ALA A 391 -17.40 7.77 -17.45
N GLU A 392 -17.87 6.66 -16.86
CA GLU A 392 -17.31 6.09 -15.62
C GLU A 392 -15.91 5.54 -15.88
N LEU A 393 -15.76 4.76 -16.97
CA LEU A 393 -14.48 4.20 -17.38
C LEU A 393 -13.48 5.29 -17.73
N ALA A 394 -13.88 6.29 -18.51
CA ALA A 394 -13.01 7.41 -18.91
C ALA A 394 -12.48 8.15 -17.67
N ARG A 395 -13.34 8.41 -16.69
CA ARG A 395 -12.95 9.06 -15.43
C ARG A 395 -11.97 8.20 -14.63
N ALA A 396 -12.22 6.89 -14.50
CA ALA A 396 -11.34 5.96 -13.80
C ALA A 396 -9.94 5.87 -14.46
N LYS A 397 -9.89 5.71 -15.78
CA LYS A 397 -8.65 5.72 -16.56
C LYS A 397 -7.86 7.00 -16.35
N MET A 398 -8.51 8.15 -16.46
CA MET A 398 -7.85 9.43 -16.27
C MET A 398 -7.25 9.56 -14.86
N SER A 399 -8.00 9.16 -13.84
CA SER A 399 -7.55 9.20 -12.45
C SER A 399 -6.29 8.34 -12.24
N ILE A 400 -6.30 7.10 -12.72
CA ILE A 400 -5.17 6.17 -12.56
C ILE A 400 -3.95 6.67 -13.34
N VAL A 401 -4.13 7.06 -14.59
CA VAL A 401 -3.01 7.53 -15.43
C VAL A 401 -2.42 8.82 -14.89
N ALA A 402 -3.25 9.79 -14.47
CA ALA A 402 -2.76 11.02 -13.86
C ALA A 402 -1.98 10.74 -12.58
N SER A 403 -2.49 9.87 -11.69
CA SER A 403 -1.79 9.47 -10.47
C SER A 403 -0.44 8.83 -10.77
N SER A 404 -0.37 7.93 -11.75
CA SER A 404 0.87 7.28 -12.17
C SER A 404 1.91 8.27 -12.72
N VAL A 405 1.46 9.29 -13.46
CA VAL A 405 2.34 10.34 -13.99
C VAL A 405 2.87 11.24 -12.87
N PHE A 406 2.00 11.72 -11.97
CA PHE A 406 2.41 12.56 -10.84
C PHE A 406 3.30 11.83 -9.84
N GLU A 407 3.09 10.53 -9.64
CA GLU A 407 3.92 9.73 -8.74
C GLU A 407 5.38 9.73 -9.18
N ILE A 408 5.66 9.53 -10.48
CA ILE A 408 7.03 9.45 -11.00
C ILE A 408 7.79 10.78 -11.09
N GLU A 409 7.16 11.90 -10.72
CA GLU A 409 7.88 13.18 -10.61
C GLU A 409 8.89 13.18 -9.46
N ARG A 410 8.62 12.43 -8.38
CA ARG A 410 9.51 12.32 -7.23
C ARG A 410 10.51 11.18 -7.42
N SER A 411 11.80 11.44 -7.16
CA SER A 411 12.87 10.42 -7.25
C SER A 411 12.58 9.18 -6.38
N SER A 412 12.07 9.38 -5.16
CA SER A 412 11.72 8.29 -4.25
C SER A 412 10.61 7.39 -4.80
N ALA A 413 9.58 7.98 -5.41
CA ALA A 413 8.50 7.21 -6.02
C ALA A 413 8.96 6.51 -7.31
N ARG A 414 9.83 7.16 -8.13
CA ARG A 414 10.45 6.50 -9.29
C ARG A 414 11.29 5.30 -8.87
N ALA A 415 12.16 5.47 -7.87
CA ALA A 415 12.98 4.38 -7.35
C ALA A 415 12.11 3.19 -6.89
N ASN A 416 11.03 3.46 -6.15
CA ASN A 416 10.11 2.43 -5.71
C ASN A 416 9.37 1.75 -6.87
N ARG A 417 8.93 2.52 -7.88
CA ARG A 417 8.24 2.01 -9.06
C ARG A 417 9.14 1.13 -9.92
N LEU A 418 10.41 1.52 -10.13
CA LEU A 418 11.42 0.74 -10.84
C LEU A 418 11.69 -0.59 -10.16
N ASN A 419 11.86 -0.59 -8.83
CA ASN A 419 11.98 -1.81 -8.04
C ASN A 419 10.75 -2.70 -8.16
N SER A 420 9.54 -2.12 -8.04
CA SER A 420 8.28 -2.86 -8.16
C SER A 420 8.16 -3.54 -9.54
N TYR A 421 8.38 -2.80 -10.62
CA TYR A 421 8.34 -3.39 -11.96
C TYR A 421 9.40 -4.47 -12.15
N ASN A 422 10.63 -4.24 -11.69
CA ASN A 422 11.67 -5.25 -11.75
C ASN A 422 11.30 -6.51 -10.94
N HIS A 423 10.78 -6.34 -9.73
CA HIS A 423 10.40 -7.44 -8.86
C HIS A 423 9.30 -8.31 -9.46
N TYR A 424 8.20 -7.70 -9.94
CA TYR A 424 7.02 -8.43 -10.37
C TYR A 424 7.05 -8.83 -11.86
N THR A 425 7.81 -8.12 -12.70
CA THR A 425 7.82 -8.37 -14.16
C THR A 425 9.20 -8.69 -14.75
N GLY A 426 10.29 -8.44 -13.99
CA GLY A 426 11.66 -8.51 -14.50
C GLY A 426 12.07 -7.33 -15.38
N ASP A 427 11.17 -6.40 -15.70
CA ASP A 427 11.37 -5.26 -16.62
C ASP A 427 11.17 -3.94 -15.85
N PRO A 428 12.25 -3.25 -15.41
CA PRO A 428 12.11 -1.98 -14.70
C PRO A 428 11.44 -0.88 -15.53
N SER A 429 11.44 -1.01 -16.86
CA SER A 429 10.83 -0.04 -17.79
C SER A 429 9.35 -0.33 -18.09
N PHE A 430 8.67 -1.14 -17.29
CA PHE A 430 7.31 -1.63 -17.54
C PHE A 430 6.22 -0.53 -17.53
N LEU A 431 6.51 0.71 -17.10
CA LEU A 431 5.54 1.80 -16.94
C LEU A 431 4.63 2.00 -18.16
N SER A 432 5.20 2.01 -19.38
CA SER A 432 4.39 2.21 -20.58
C SER A 432 3.39 1.07 -20.80
N LYS A 433 3.80 -0.16 -20.53
CA LYS A 433 2.92 -1.35 -20.61
C LYS A 433 1.86 -1.33 -19.53
N ASP A 434 2.19 -0.87 -18.34
CA ASP A 434 1.24 -0.72 -17.23
C ASP A 434 0.16 0.33 -17.53
N ILE A 435 0.56 1.50 -18.03
CA ILE A 435 -0.39 2.52 -18.50
C ILE A 435 -1.24 1.99 -19.66
N GLU A 436 -0.65 1.20 -20.59
CA GLU A 436 -1.40 0.59 -21.67
C GLU A 436 -2.47 -0.38 -21.20
N ARG A 437 -2.24 -1.19 -20.16
CA ARG A 437 -3.27 -2.07 -19.56
C ARG A 437 -4.51 -1.24 -19.16
N THR A 438 -4.28 -0.12 -18.48
CA THR A 438 -5.33 0.79 -18.05
C THR A 438 -6.03 1.46 -19.24
N THR A 439 -5.28 2.00 -20.21
CA THR A 439 -5.86 2.77 -21.31
C THR A 439 -6.57 1.91 -22.35
N LYS A 440 -6.14 0.67 -22.57
CA LYS A 440 -6.75 -0.29 -23.50
C LYS A 440 -7.97 -1.02 -22.93
N ALA A 441 -8.19 -1.00 -21.62
CA ALA A 441 -9.38 -1.62 -21.03
C ALA A 441 -10.65 -1.03 -21.64
N THR A 442 -11.68 -1.85 -21.79
CA THR A 442 -12.99 -1.46 -22.33
C THR A 442 -14.06 -1.59 -21.24
N THR A 443 -15.22 -0.97 -21.46
CA THR A 443 -16.37 -1.17 -20.57
C THR A 443 -16.71 -2.67 -20.42
N GLU A 444 -16.61 -3.41 -21.53
CA GLU A 444 -16.86 -4.85 -21.50
C GLU A 444 -15.77 -5.64 -20.75
N SER A 445 -14.45 -5.31 -20.91
CA SER A 445 -13.40 -6.00 -20.17
C SER A 445 -13.53 -5.81 -18.66
N VAL A 446 -13.86 -4.59 -18.21
CA VAL A 446 -14.10 -4.29 -16.78
C VAL A 446 -15.36 -4.97 -16.26
N ALA A 447 -16.46 -4.95 -17.02
CA ALA A 447 -17.68 -5.65 -16.65
C ALA A 447 -17.49 -7.18 -16.61
N SER A 448 -16.72 -7.74 -17.54
CA SER A 448 -16.35 -9.16 -17.55
C SER A 448 -15.51 -9.53 -16.33
N ALA A 449 -14.53 -8.70 -15.94
CA ALA A 449 -13.76 -8.91 -14.72
C ALA A 449 -14.67 -8.94 -13.47
N ALA A 450 -15.63 -8.02 -13.38
CA ALA A 450 -16.60 -8.01 -12.28
C ALA A 450 -17.44 -9.29 -12.22
N ARG A 451 -17.88 -9.80 -13.37
CA ARG A 451 -18.67 -11.05 -13.44
C ARG A 451 -17.88 -12.29 -13.07
N THR A 452 -16.62 -12.37 -13.52
CA THR A 452 -15.82 -13.60 -13.42
C THR A 452 -14.93 -13.65 -12.17
N LEU A 453 -14.43 -12.50 -11.72
CA LEU A 453 -13.46 -12.40 -10.64
C LEU A 453 -14.08 -12.01 -9.29
N LEU A 454 -15.26 -11.35 -9.31
CA LEU A 454 -16.00 -10.98 -8.10
C LEU A 454 -17.36 -11.65 -8.05
N PRO A 455 -17.44 -13.00 -8.05
CA PRO A 455 -18.71 -13.70 -7.95
C PRO A 455 -19.33 -13.50 -6.56
N GLU A 456 -20.67 -13.47 -6.49
CA GLU A 456 -21.39 -13.29 -5.23
C GLU A 456 -21.14 -14.42 -4.23
N LYS A 457 -20.95 -15.65 -4.74
CA LYS A 457 -20.88 -16.86 -3.90
C LYS A 457 -19.46 -17.27 -3.47
N ASP A 458 -18.41 -16.59 -3.90
CA ASP A 458 -17.04 -16.98 -3.58
C ASP A 458 -16.28 -15.78 -2.97
N ARG A 459 -16.72 -15.36 -1.80
CA ARG A 459 -16.20 -14.17 -1.10
C ARG A 459 -16.21 -14.37 0.41
N VAL A 460 -15.45 -13.54 1.10
CA VAL A 460 -15.56 -13.38 2.55
C VAL A 460 -16.28 -12.10 2.85
N VAL A 461 -17.28 -12.16 3.73
CA VAL A 461 -18.02 -11.00 4.23
C VAL A 461 -17.82 -10.93 5.74
N ALA A 462 -17.24 -9.82 6.23
CA ALA A 462 -17.17 -9.57 7.66
C ALA A 462 -18.15 -8.45 8.06
N LEU A 463 -19.05 -8.79 8.97
CA LEU A 463 -20.06 -7.89 9.53
C LEU A 463 -19.64 -7.53 10.94
N VAL A 464 -19.21 -6.28 11.13
CA VAL A 464 -18.79 -5.76 12.44
C VAL A 464 -19.91 -4.96 13.05
N SER A 465 -20.42 -5.44 14.20
CA SER A 465 -21.40 -4.76 15.02
C SER A 465 -20.71 -3.97 16.13
N ALA A 466 -21.22 -2.77 16.40
CA ALA A 466 -20.81 -1.95 17.53
C ALA A 466 -21.39 -2.55 18.82
N LYS A 467 -20.53 -2.88 19.80
CA LYS A 467 -20.94 -3.47 21.06
C LYS A 467 -20.15 -2.90 22.23
N GLN A 468 -20.84 -2.27 23.15
CA GLN A 468 -20.21 -1.77 24.36
C GLN A 468 -19.58 -2.90 25.17
N GLY A 469 -18.33 -2.70 25.61
CA GLY A 469 -17.58 -3.66 26.41
C GLY A 469 -16.86 -4.76 25.60
N ALA A 470 -17.08 -4.85 24.29
CA ALA A 470 -16.26 -5.70 23.44
C ALA A 470 -14.87 -5.10 23.22
N PRO A 471 -13.84 -5.91 22.85
CA PRO A 471 -12.53 -5.39 22.46
C PRO A 471 -12.65 -4.43 21.27
N ILE A 472 -11.91 -3.34 21.29
CA ILE A 472 -11.94 -2.33 20.21
C ILE A 472 -11.49 -2.90 18.86
N ALA A 473 -10.57 -3.85 18.89
CA ALA A 473 -10.04 -4.53 17.71
C ALA A 473 -11.04 -5.47 17.02
N GLY A 474 -12.06 -5.89 17.76
CA GLY A 474 -13.07 -6.86 17.36
C GLY A 474 -12.78 -8.29 17.84
N THR A 475 -13.84 -9.04 18.05
CA THR A 475 -13.81 -10.46 18.39
C THR A 475 -14.82 -11.21 17.51
N VAL A 476 -14.39 -12.29 16.88
CA VAL A 476 -15.28 -13.16 16.09
C VAL A 476 -16.25 -13.87 17.03
N VAL A 477 -17.55 -13.72 16.76
CA VAL A 477 -18.62 -14.39 17.51
C VAL A 477 -19.27 -15.52 16.71
N ASN A 478 -19.19 -15.46 15.37
CA ASN A 478 -19.72 -16.50 14.51
C ASN A 478 -18.98 -16.55 13.17
N VAL A 479 -18.83 -17.75 12.60
CA VAL A 479 -18.35 -17.96 11.23
C VAL A 479 -19.29 -18.95 10.54
N THR A 480 -19.93 -18.52 9.47
CA THR A 480 -20.83 -19.36 8.67
C THR A 480 -20.23 -19.55 7.28
N LYS A 481 -20.08 -20.79 6.85
CA LYS A 481 -19.64 -21.14 5.49
C LYS A 481 -20.86 -21.54 4.68
N GLY A 482 -21.15 -20.80 3.62
CA GLY A 482 -22.14 -21.20 2.63
C GLY A 482 -21.66 -22.46 1.94
N GLY A 483 -22.44 -23.58 2.07
CA GLY A 483 -22.08 -24.80 1.40
C GLY A 483 -22.11 -24.63 -0.11
N ALA A 484 -21.06 -25.09 -0.80
CA ALA A 484 -21.14 -25.36 -2.23
C ALA A 484 -22.28 -26.41 -2.43
N LYS A 485 -23.40 -25.98 -3.05
CA LYS A 485 -24.40 -26.88 -3.57
C LYS A 485 -24.02 -27.32 -4.98
#